data_bcd0de407dc4dc69fd9c649e4dd2950c
#
_entry.id   bcd0de407dc4dc69fd9c649e4dd2950c
#
_cell.length_a   1.000
_cell.length_b   1.000
_cell.length_c   1.000
_cell.angle_alpha   90.00
_cell.angle_beta   90.00
_cell.angle_gamma   90.00
#
_symmetry.space_group_name_H-M   'P 1'
#
loop_
_entity.id
_entity.type
_entity.pdbx_description
1 polymer ?
#
loop_
_entity_poly.entity_id
_entity_poly.type
_entity_poly.pdbx_seq_one_letter_code
_entity_poly.pdbx_strand_id
1 'polypeptide(L)'
;TFQAQEPVEFSVLRSDGECVMKGSTDKRFENASAKEIDYIGDFSKLTTPGRYYIVAKGLGESDTFEIREDVYADTFQKAMYFFYLQRCGCELPESAAGAYAHGACHTQDAVIYGTQNKISVNGGWHDAGDYGRYVVPGAMAVAQMLLAYEVNPSFMGQYTNAAAHKPELPDYFNELKYELDWMMTMQREDGA
;
A
#
# COMPACT_ATOMS: atom_id res chain seq x y z
N THR A 1 -19.08 -3.46 -10.47
CA THR A 1 -20.36 -3.26 -9.76
C THR A 1 -21.08 -2.07 -10.36
N PHE A 2 -22.39 -2.16 -10.49
CA PHE A 2 -23.25 -1.11 -11.03
C PHE A 2 -24.40 -0.84 -10.05
N GLN A 3 -24.61 0.42 -9.68
CA GLN A 3 -25.79 0.84 -8.95
C GLN A 3 -26.96 0.90 -9.95
N ALA A 4 -27.98 0.05 -9.79
CA ALA A 4 -29.12 -0.02 -10.69
C ALA A 4 -30.35 -0.60 -9.98
N GLN A 5 -31.54 -0.42 -10.60
CA GLN A 5 -32.81 -0.98 -10.10
C GLN A 5 -33.09 -2.37 -10.70
N GLU A 6 -32.46 -2.70 -11.81
CA GLU A 6 -32.64 -3.95 -12.55
C GLU A 6 -31.29 -4.42 -13.12
N PRO A 7 -31.15 -5.69 -13.56
CA PRO A 7 -29.95 -6.18 -14.21
C PRO A 7 -29.52 -5.34 -15.39
N VAL A 8 -28.22 -5.10 -15.52
CA VAL A 8 -27.61 -4.24 -16.55
C VAL A 8 -26.86 -5.07 -17.57
N GLU A 9 -27.13 -4.83 -18.85
CA GLU A 9 -26.29 -5.35 -19.94
C GLU A 9 -25.02 -4.49 -20.03
N PHE A 10 -23.86 -5.14 -20.16
CA PHE A 10 -22.59 -4.45 -20.34
C PHE A 10 -21.75 -5.07 -21.46
N SER A 11 -20.88 -4.27 -22.01
CA SER A 11 -19.87 -4.67 -22.98
C SER A 11 -18.50 -4.25 -22.48
N VAL A 12 -17.48 -5.10 -22.66
CA VAL A 12 -16.08 -4.73 -22.46
C VAL A 12 -15.48 -4.48 -23.84
N LEU A 13 -14.91 -3.29 -24.01
CA LEU A 13 -14.30 -2.85 -25.25
C LEU A 13 -12.81 -2.58 -25.03
N ARG A 14 -12.03 -2.84 -26.07
CA ARG A 14 -10.65 -2.34 -26.14
C ARG A 14 -10.63 -0.83 -26.33
N SER A 15 -9.51 -0.21 -26.05
CA SER A 15 -9.31 1.23 -26.21
C SER A 15 -9.50 1.73 -27.67
N ASP A 16 -9.43 0.86 -28.65
CA ASP A 16 -9.73 1.13 -30.07
C ASP A 16 -11.23 0.99 -30.43
N GLY A 17 -12.08 0.61 -29.46
CA GLY A 17 -13.52 0.45 -29.65
C GLY A 17 -13.96 -0.96 -30.01
N GLU A 18 -13.07 -1.93 -30.18
CA GLU A 18 -13.43 -3.32 -30.45
C GLU A 18 -14.14 -3.92 -29.23
N CYS A 19 -15.38 -4.43 -29.43
CA CYS A 19 -16.10 -5.13 -28.39
C CYS A 19 -15.56 -6.57 -28.25
N VAL A 20 -14.90 -6.87 -27.14
CA VAL A 20 -14.26 -8.17 -26.87
C VAL A 20 -15.12 -9.09 -26.00
N MET A 21 -16.05 -8.54 -25.23
CA MET A 21 -16.94 -9.32 -24.39
C MET A 21 -18.26 -8.60 -24.15
N LYS A 22 -19.34 -9.37 -24.06
CA LYS A 22 -20.65 -8.90 -23.62
C LYS A 22 -21.12 -9.73 -22.45
N GLY A 23 -21.83 -9.12 -21.54
CA GLY A 23 -22.42 -9.78 -20.38
C GLY A 23 -23.64 -9.07 -19.86
N SER A 24 -24.27 -9.69 -18.89
CA SER A 24 -25.32 -9.10 -18.07
C SER A 24 -24.96 -9.32 -16.61
N THR A 25 -25.38 -8.40 -15.76
CA THR A 25 -25.19 -8.54 -14.31
C THR A 25 -26.15 -9.61 -13.79
N ASP A 26 -25.64 -10.61 -13.11
CA ASP A 26 -26.40 -11.78 -12.63
C ASP A 26 -26.58 -11.79 -11.11
N LYS A 27 -25.81 -11.00 -10.38
CA LYS A 27 -25.87 -10.93 -8.92
C LYS A 27 -26.33 -9.58 -8.45
N ARG A 28 -27.44 -9.61 -7.70
CA ARG A 28 -27.96 -8.46 -6.97
C ARG A 28 -27.39 -8.46 -5.55
N PHE A 29 -26.88 -7.34 -5.14
CA PHE A 29 -26.38 -7.13 -3.78
C PHE A 29 -27.06 -5.88 -3.16
N GLU A 30 -27.62 -6.04 -1.97
CA GLU A 30 -28.18 -4.93 -1.21
C GLU A 30 -27.12 -4.37 -0.26
N ASN A 31 -26.67 -3.17 -0.57
CA ASN A 31 -25.70 -2.44 0.24
C ASN A 31 -26.45 -1.60 1.28
N ALA A 32 -26.75 -2.18 2.43
CA ALA A 32 -27.52 -1.54 3.48
C ALA A 32 -26.83 -0.28 4.03
N SER A 33 -25.50 -0.25 4.04
CA SER A 33 -24.72 0.89 4.53
C SER A 33 -24.80 2.09 3.60
N ALA A 34 -24.77 1.86 2.29
CA ALA A 34 -24.92 2.89 1.27
C ALA A 34 -26.39 3.18 0.90
N LYS A 35 -27.33 2.33 1.37
CA LYS A 35 -28.76 2.38 1.03
C LYS A 35 -29.01 2.28 -0.48
N GLU A 36 -28.28 1.39 -1.16
CA GLU A 36 -28.36 1.19 -2.59
C GLU A 36 -28.43 -0.29 -2.95
N ILE A 37 -28.84 -0.56 -4.18
CA ILE A 37 -28.85 -1.89 -4.77
C ILE A 37 -27.77 -1.92 -5.85
N ASP A 38 -26.83 -2.85 -5.67
CA ASP A 38 -25.75 -3.09 -6.61
C ASP A 38 -25.98 -4.35 -7.42
N TYR A 39 -25.56 -4.29 -8.66
CA TYR A 39 -25.48 -5.45 -9.55
C TYR A 39 -24.04 -5.73 -9.94
N ILE A 40 -23.65 -7.00 -9.93
CA ILE A 40 -22.27 -7.43 -10.22
C ILE A 40 -22.23 -8.04 -11.62
N GLY A 41 -21.40 -7.46 -12.49
CA GLY A 41 -21.05 -8.04 -13.78
C GLY A 41 -19.69 -8.74 -13.68
N ASP A 42 -19.63 -9.98 -14.13
CA ASP A 42 -18.41 -10.77 -14.13
C ASP A 42 -17.81 -10.82 -15.54
N PHE A 43 -16.57 -10.37 -15.68
CA PHE A 43 -15.78 -10.47 -16.90
C PHE A 43 -14.43 -11.16 -16.67
N SER A 44 -14.29 -11.96 -15.63
CA SER A 44 -13.06 -12.68 -15.25
C SER A 44 -12.54 -13.63 -16.34
N LYS A 45 -13.37 -13.99 -17.33
CA LYS A 45 -12.95 -14.77 -18.49
C LYS A 45 -12.06 -13.99 -19.46
N LEU A 46 -12.04 -12.65 -19.37
CA LEU A 46 -11.17 -11.81 -20.18
C LEU A 46 -9.80 -11.72 -19.49
N THR A 47 -8.86 -12.50 -19.98
CA THR A 47 -7.48 -12.58 -19.43
C THR A 47 -6.42 -12.03 -20.40
N THR A 48 -6.82 -11.67 -21.61
CA THR A 48 -5.89 -11.13 -22.62
C THR A 48 -5.35 -9.78 -22.15
N PRO A 49 -4.01 -9.59 -22.10
CA PRO A 49 -3.43 -8.30 -21.76
C PRO A 49 -3.85 -7.21 -22.73
N GLY A 50 -4.10 -5.99 -22.21
CA GLY A 50 -4.53 -4.86 -23.01
C GLY A 50 -5.20 -3.76 -22.18
N ARG A 51 -5.62 -2.69 -22.86
CA ARG A 51 -6.37 -1.59 -22.27
C ARG A 51 -7.84 -1.69 -22.67
N TYR A 52 -8.71 -1.59 -21.69
CA TYR A 52 -10.14 -1.82 -21.83
C TYR A 52 -10.96 -0.76 -21.11
N TYR A 53 -12.23 -0.65 -21.50
CA TYR A 53 -13.25 0.08 -20.76
C TYR A 53 -14.57 -0.67 -20.84
N ILE A 54 -15.49 -0.36 -19.93
CA ILE A 54 -16.80 -1.01 -19.86
C ILE A 54 -17.86 0.00 -20.30
N VAL A 55 -18.75 -0.43 -21.16
CA VAL A 55 -19.98 0.31 -21.52
C VAL A 55 -21.16 -0.40 -20.89
N ALA A 56 -21.86 0.25 -19.99
CA ALA A 56 -23.06 -0.27 -19.33
C ALA A 56 -24.30 0.41 -19.89
N LYS A 57 -25.25 -0.38 -20.39
CA LYS A 57 -26.46 0.12 -21.04
C LYS A 57 -27.27 0.99 -20.08
N GLY A 58 -27.48 2.25 -20.49
CA GLY A 58 -28.23 3.22 -19.70
C GLY A 58 -27.45 3.89 -18.55
N LEU A 59 -26.21 3.47 -18.27
CA LEU A 59 -25.37 4.02 -17.20
C LEU A 59 -24.14 4.76 -17.71
N GLY A 60 -23.66 4.47 -18.94
CA GLY A 60 -22.50 5.13 -19.53
C GLY A 60 -21.26 4.25 -19.61
N GLU A 61 -20.10 4.88 -19.61
CA GLU A 61 -18.79 4.26 -19.80
C GLU A 61 -17.93 4.41 -18.55
N SER A 62 -17.10 3.39 -18.30
CA SER A 62 -16.09 3.45 -17.24
C SER A 62 -14.82 4.17 -17.69
N ASP A 63 -13.99 4.55 -16.74
CA ASP A 63 -12.58 4.83 -17.03
C ASP A 63 -11.89 3.63 -17.67
N THR A 64 -10.80 3.89 -18.40
CA THR A 64 -9.97 2.84 -19.00
C THR A 64 -9.19 2.11 -17.91
N PHE A 65 -9.13 0.80 -17.99
CA PHE A 65 -8.31 -0.04 -17.11
C PHE A 65 -7.39 -0.95 -17.93
N GLU A 66 -6.38 -1.51 -17.28
CA GLU A 66 -5.43 -2.43 -17.91
C GLU A 66 -5.57 -3.83 -17.34
N ILE A 67 -5.45 -4.83 -18.22
CA ILE A 67 -5.24 -6.23 -17.85
C ILE A 67 -3.77 -6.54 -18.20
N ARG A 68 -2.96 -6.84 -17.20
CA ARG A 68 -1.56 -7.24 -17.34
C ARG A 68 -1.07 -7.91 -16.06
N GLU A 69 -0.03 -8.72 -16.15
CA GLU A 69 0.50 -9.48 -15.00
C GLU A 69 1.07 -8.59 -13.90
N ASP A 70 1.66 -7.47 -14.29
CA ASP A 70 2.36 -6.54 -13.39
C ASP A 70 1.56 -5.26 -13.08
N VAL A 71 0.23 -5.29 -13.23
CA VAL A 71 -0.66 -4.12 -13.09
C VAL A 71 -0.49 -3.37 -11.76
N TYR A 72 -0.08 -4.05 -10.70
CA TYR A 72 0.15 -3.47 -9.37
C TYR A 72 1.61 -3.15 -9.06
N ALA A 73 2.55 -3.43 -9.97
CA ALA A 73 3.99 -3.28 -9.67
C ALA A 73 4.37 -1.84 -9.29
N ASP A 74 3.94 -0.85 -10.08
CA ASP A 74 4.20 0.57 -9.79
C ASP A 74 3.51 1.04 -8.50
N THR A 75 2.27 0.62 -8.28
CA THR A 75 1.53 0.92 -7.05
C THR A 75 2.23 0.34 -5.83
N PHE A 76 2.72 -0.90 -5.94
CA PHE A 76 3.47 -1.55 -4.88
C PHE A 76 4.79 -0.82 -4.57
N GLN A 77 5.55 -0.45 -5.60
CA GLN A 77 6.79 0.33 -5.41
C GLN A 77 6.51 1.63 -4.64
N LYS A 78 5.46 2.36 -5.01
CA LYS A 78 5.06 3.61 -4.36
C LYS A 78 4.56 3.39 -2.93
N ALA A 79 3.79 2.33 -2.69
CA ALA A 79 3.30 1.98 -1.37
C ALA A 79 4.46 1.64 -0.41
N MET A 80 5.45 0.89 -0.87
CA MET A 80 6.64 0.61 -0.09
C MET A 80 7.52 1.86 0.11
N TYR A 81 7.62 2.69 -0.93
CA TYR A 81 8.39 3.93 -0.84
C TYR A 81 7.80 4.93 0.16
N PHE A 82 6.49 4.85 0.42
CA PHE A 82 5.85 5.63 1.48
C PHE A 82 6.50 5.36 2.85
N PHE A 83 6.82 4.12 3.19
CA PHE A 83 7.48 3.79 4.46
C PHE A 83 8.88 4.40 4.56
N TYR A 84 9.64 4.41 3.46
CA TYR A 84 10.90 5.12 3.41
C TYR A 84 10.73 6.61 3.73
N LEU A 85 9.70 7.27 3.19
CA LEU A 85 9.40 8.67 3.45
C LEU A 85 8.91 8.93 4.89
N GLN A 86 8.46 7.91 5.60
CA GLN A 86 8.08 8.00 7.01
C GLN A 86 9.26 7.77 7.98
N ARG A 87 10.46 7.50 7.50
CA ARG A 87 11.61 7.25 8.37
C ARG A 87 11.90 8.44 9.26
N CYS A 88 11.98 8.19 10.56
CA CYS A 88 12.37 9.12 11.60
C CYS A 88 13.85 8.96 11.94
N GLY A 89 14.50 10.02 12.42
CA GLY A 89 15.86 9.94 12.93
C GLY A 89 16.98 9.95 11.89
N CYS A 90 16.66 10.01 10.61
CA CYS A 90 17.63 10.11 9.53
C CYS A 90 17.32 11.28 8.60
N GLU A 91 18.30 11.68 7.82
CA GLU A 91 18.10 12.60 6.72
C GLU A 91 17.40 11.89 5.55
N LEU A 92 16.41 12.54 4.96
CA LEU A 92 15.83 12.18 3.67
C LEU A 92 16.30 13.20 2.63
N PRO A 93 17.31 12.88 1.80
CA PRO A 93 17.90 13.84 0.87
C PRO A 93 16.93 14.16 -0.28
N GLU A 94 17.03 15.37 -0.86
CA GLU A 94 16.18 15.82 -1.96
C GLU A 94 16.25 14.88 -3.18
N SER A 95 17.42 14.32 -3.45
CA SER A 95 17.62 13.36 -4.54
C SER A 95 16.79 12.08 -4.41
N ALA A 96 16.39 11.74 -3.18
CA ALA A 96 15.55 10.56 -2.90
C ALA A 96 14.11 10.96 -2.54
N ALA A 97 13.90 11.97 -1.74
CA ALA A 97 12.59 12.32 -1.17
C ALA A 97 11.88 13.47 -1.92
N GLY A 98 12.56 14.18 -2.82
CA GLY A 98 11.97 15.29 -3.56
C GLY A 98 11.38 16.35 -2.64
N ALA A 99 10.10 16.66 -2.82
CA ALA A 99 9.37 17.64 -1.99
C ALA A 99 9.21 17.24 -0.52
N TYR A 100 9.47 15.98 -0.16
CA TYR A 100 9.41 15.46 1.21
C TYR A 100 10.78 15.40 1.89
N ALA A 101 11.81 15.98 1.27
CA ALA A 101 13.17 16.02 1.81
C ALA A 101 13.22 16.80 3.13
N HIS A 102 13.97 16.27 4.10
CA HIS A 102 14.22 16.94 5.37
C HIS A 102 15.50 16.41 6.03
N GLY A 103 16.08 17.22 6.91
CA GLY A 103 17.17 16.78 7.76
C GLY A 103 16.75 15.74 8.80
N ALA A 104 17.72 15.13 9.48
CA ALA A 104 17.43 14.18 10.56
C ALA A 104 16.55 14.82 11.64
N CYS A 105 15.46 14.14 12.01
CA CYS A 105 14.50 14.61 13.00
C CYS A 105 14.52 13.72 14.25
N HIS A 106 14.01 14.20 15.39
CA HIS A 106 13.84 13.45 16.64
C HIS A 106 15.09 12.68 17.09
N THR A 107 16.26 13.29 16.92
CA THR A 107 17.57 12.69 17.23
C THR A 107 17.96 12.82 18.71
N GLN A 108 17.12 13.45 19.53
CA GLN A 108 17.38 13.65 20.95
C GLN A 108 16.90 12.45 21.77
N ASP A 109 17.59 12.17 22.88
CA ASP A 109 17.15 11.15 23.83
C ASP A 109 15.78 11.50 24.41
N ALA A 110 14.94 10.49 24.55
CA ALA A 110 13.65 10.59 25.21
C ALA A 110 13.76 10.34 26.71
N VAL A 111 12.93 11.01 27.49
CA VAL A 111 12.81 10.79 28.94
C VAL A 111 11.74 9.72 29.17
N ILE A 112 12.06 8.67 29.92
CA ILE A 112 11.08 7.68 30.33
C ILE A 112 10.07 8.35 31.27
N TYR A 113 8.78 8.26 30.91
CA TYR A 113 7.71 8.90 31.66
C TYR A 113 7.75 8.55 33.15
N GLY A 114 7.60 9.56 34.00
CA GLY A 114 7.65 9.40 35.44
C GLY A 114 9.05 9.24 36.04
N THR A 115 10.12 9.38 35.25
CA THR A 115 11.50 9.25 35.68
C THR A 115 12.37 10.41 35.16
N GLN A 116 13.66 10.43 35.54
CA GLN A 116 14.68 11.29 34.94
C GLN A 116 15.60 10.54 33.97
N ASN A 117 15.33 9.25 33.76
CA ASN A 117 16.15 8.41 32.89
C ASN A 117 15.90 8.74 31.41
N LYS A 118 16.99 8.83 30.67
CA LYS A 118 16.96 9.06 29.22
C LYS A 118 17.35 7.81 28.47
N ILE A 119 16.70 7.57 27.37
CA ILE A 119 16.99 6.48 26.43
C ILE A 119 17.08 7.04 25.02
N SER A 120 17.98 6.47 24.21
CA SER A 120 18.02 6.77 22.79
C SER A 120 16.93 5.98 22.09
N VAL A 121 16.07 6.70 21.37
CA VAL A 121 14.90 6.12 20.66
C VAL A 121 14.91 6.56 19.20
N ASN A 122 16.10 6.74 18.65
CA ASN A 122 16.26 7.19 17.27
C ASN A 122 15.86 6.09 16.27
N GLY A 123 15.19 6.47 15.18
CA GLY A 123 14.73 5.53 14.16
C GLY A 123 13.22 5.33 14.15
N GLY A 124 12.77 4.30 13.42
CA GLY A 124 11.35 3.96 13.25
C GLY A 124 10.62 4.84 12.25
N TRP A 125 9.33 4.56 12.05
CA TRP A 125 8.47 5.31 11.15
C TRP A 125 7.56 6.28 11.89
N HIS A 126 7.35 7.46 11.35
CA HIS A 126 6.26 8.35 11.76
C HIS A 126 4.90 7.69 11.45
N ASP A 127 3.96 7.75 12.39
CA ASP A 127 2.63 7.19 12.21
C ASP A 127 1.73 8.11 11.36
N ALA A 128 1.62 9.38 11.77
CA ALA A 128 0.73 10.33 11.13
C ALA A 128 1.29 11.77 11.20
N GLY A 129 0.45 12.76 10.97
CA GLY A 129 0.82 14.18 10.99
C GLY A 129 1.25 14.74 12.36
N ASP A 130 1.15 13.96 13.41
CA ASP A 130 1.72 14.25 14.73
C ASP A 130 3.21 13.86 14.84
N TYR A 131 3.74 13.19 13.82
CA TYR A 131 5.10 12.63 13.78
C TYR A 131 5.42 11.70 14.96
N GLY A 132 4.40 11.16 15.60
CA GLY A 132 4.53 10.15 16.65
C GLY A 132 5.04 8.82 16.09
N ARG A 133 5.63 8.02 16.97
CA ARG A 133 6.07 6.65 16.68
C ARG A 133 5.47 5.73 17.72
N TYR A 134 4.77 4.72 17.28
CA TYR A 134 3.99 3.86 18.16
C TYR A 134 4.30 2.39 17.88
N VAL A 135 4.77 1.67 18.89
CA VAL A 135 5.20 0.27 18.75
C VAL A 135 4.06 -0.63 18.22
N VAL A 136 2.83 -0.46 18.71
CA VAL A 136 1.72 -1.34 18.32
C VAL A 136 1.34 -1.21 16.85
N PRO A 137 1.02 -0.02 16.30
CA PRO A 137 0.73 0.09 14.87
C PRO A 137 1.96 -0.22 13.99
N GLY A 138 3.17 0.14 14.41
CA GLY A 138 4.40 -0.22 13.70
C GLY A 138 4.58 -1.74 13.62
N ALA A 139 4.41 -2.46 14.74
CA ALA A 139 4.47 -3.92 14.77
C ALA A 139 3.39 -4.56 13.89
N MET A 140 2.19 -3.99 13.86
CA MET A 140 1.11 -4.47 13.00
C MET A 140 1.47 -4.30 11.51
N ALA A 141 2.03 -3.15 11.13
CA ALA A 141 2.46 -2.89 9.76
C ALA A 141 3.56 -3.89 9.33
N VAL A 142 4.59 -4.08 10.16
CA VAL A 142 5.66 -5.05 9.91
C VAL A 142 5.11 -6.48 9.79
N ALA A 143 4.22 -6.90 10.69
CA ALA A 143 3.62 -8.23 10.66
C ALA A 143 2.82 -8.47 9.37
N GLN A 144 2.03 -7.49 8.92
CA GLN A 144 1.27 -7.58 7.66
C GLN A 144 2.20 -7.65 6.44
N MET A 145 3.28 -6.89 6.42
CA MET A 145 4.27 -6.96 5.35
C MET A 145 4.98 -8.32 5.32
N LEU A 146 5.36 -8.88 6.48
CA LEU A 146 5.96 -10.22 6.54
C LEU A 146 4.99 -11.28 6.02
N LEU A 147 3.72 -11.23 6.41
CA LEU A 147 2.69 -12.12 5.88
C LEU A 147 2.49 -11.95 4.36
N ALA A 148 2.51 -10.72 3.87
CA ALA A 148 2.43 -10.47 2.42
C ALA A 148 3.61 -11.10 1.67
N TYR A 149 4.81 -11.03 2.24
CA TYR A 149 5.98 -11.71 1.68
C TYR A 149 5.84 -13.23 1.69
N GLU A 150 5.34 -13.83 2.78
CA GLU A 150 5.09 -15.27 2.84
C GLU A 150 4.08 -15.73 1.77
N VAL A 151 3.06 -14.93 1.50
CA VAL A 151 2.03 -15.25 0.49
C VAL A 151 2.57 -15.12 -0.93
N ASN A 152 3.38 -14.10 -1.22
CA ASN A 152 3.91 -13.87 -2.58
C ASN A 152 5.35 -13.31 -2.55
N PRO A 153 6.35 -14.13 -2.21
CA PRO A 153 7.73 -13.68 -2.07
C PRO A 153 8.33 -13.15 -3.38
N SER A 154 7.93 -13.70 -4.52
CA SER A 154 8.44 -13.26 -5.83
C SER A 154 7.97 -11.85 -6.19
N PHE A 155 6.77 -11.48 -5.83
CA PHE A 155 6.26 -10.13 -6.06
C PHE A 155 6.80 -9.13 -5.04
N MET A 156 6.75 -9.46 -3.75
CA MET A 156 7.26 -8.58 -2.67
C MET A 156 8.76 -8.33 -2.79
N GLY A 157 9.52 -9.34 -3.22
CA GLY A 157 10.97 -9.23 -3.45
C GLY A 157 11.37 -8.32 -4.62
N GLN A 158 10.42 -7.85 -5.42
CA GLN A 158 10.70 -6.88 -6.51
C GLN A 158 10.87 -5.44 -6.03
N TYR A 159 10.55 -5.14 -4.76
CA TYR A 159 10.78 -3.81 -4.24
C TYR A 159 12.24 -3.43 -4.26
N THR A 160 12.53 -2.23 -4.78
CA THR A 160 13.87 -1.64 -4.81
C THR A 160 13.85 -0.20 -4.31
N ASN A 161 14.86 0.17 -3.54
CA ASN A 161 15.05 1.54 -3.06
C ASN A 161 16.55 1.86 -3.02
N ALA A 162 17.05 2.45 -4.08
CA ALA A 162 18.47 2.80 -4.20
C ALA A 162 18.97 3.74 -3.09
N ALA A 163 18.10 4.58 -2.51
CA ALA A 163 18.46 5.51 -1.43
C ALA A 163 18.63 4.82 -0.08
N ALA A 164 18.04 3.64 0.10
CA ALA A 164 18.10 2.87 1.34
C ALA A 164 18.75 1.50 1.16
N HIS A 165 19.28 1.22 -0.03
CA HIS A 165 19.88 -0.07 -0.36
C HIS A 165 21.02 -0.43 0.59
N LYS A 166 20.99 -1.66 1.08
CA LYS A 166 22.08 -2.29 1.84
C LYS A 166 22.31 -3.68 1.26
N PRO A 167 23.56 -4.05 0.93
CA PRO A 167 23.84 -5.30 0.20
C PRO A 167 23.53 -6.56 1.01
N GLU A 168 23.40 -6.45 2.34
CA GLU A 168 23.19 -7.58 3.24
C GLU A 168 21.78 -8.16 3.18
N LEU A 169 20.79 -7.36 2.76
CA LEU A 169 19.37 -7.74 2.70
C LEU A 169 18.70 -7.17 1.47
N PRO A 170 17.69 -7.85 0.90
CA PRO A 170 16.78 -7.25 -0.07
C PRO A 170 16.14 -5.96 0.46
N ASP A 171 15.91 -4.98 -0.40
CA ASP A 171 15.41 -3.65 0.00
C ASP A 171 14.07 -3.71 0.74
N TYR A 172 13.23 -4.70 0.42
CA TYR A 172 12.00 -4.96 1.16
C TYR A 172 12.26 -5.20 2.65
N PHE A 173 13.19 -6.08 2.97
CA PHE A 173 13.54 -6.37 4.36
C PHE A 173 14.38 -5.28 5.00
N ASN A 174 15.16 -4.52 4.22
CA ASN A 174 15.85 -3.34 4.75
C ASN A 174 14.88 -2.30 5.28
N GLU A 175 13.73 -2.13 4.61
CA GLU A 175 12.70 -1.20 5.08
C GLU A 175 12.05 -1.71 6.37
N LEU A 176 11.65 -2.97 6.42
CA LEU A 176 11.06 -3.58 7.62
C LEU A 176 12.04 -3.55 8.80
N LYS A 177 13.32 -3.84 8.52
CA LYS A 177 14.37 -3.82 9.54
C LYS A 177 14.54 -2.44 10.17
N TYR A 178 14.32 -1.37 9.43
CA TYR A 178 14.41 -0.01 9.97
C TYR A 178 13.44 0.21 11.13
N GLU A 179 12.22 -0.26 11.00
CA GLU A 179 11.21 -0.22 12.06
C GLU A 179 11.51 -1.20 13.20
N LEU A 180 11.92 -2.44 12.85
CA LEU A 180 12.26 -3.45 13.85
C LEU A 180 13.45 -3.03 14.71
N ASP A 181 14.48 -2.43 14.13
CA ASP A 181 15.64 -1.93 14.88
C ASP A 181 15.21 -0.85 15.90
N TRP A 182 14.28 0.03 15.51
CA TRP A 182 13.72 1.01 16.42
C TRP A 182 12.89 0.35 17.54
N MET A 183 12.02 -0.60 17.22
CA MET A 183 11.24 -1.34 18.23
C MET A 183 12.14 -2.00 19.28
N MET A 184 13.29 -2.53 18.87
CA MET A 184 14.26 -3.12 19.80
C MET A 184 14.80 -2.08 20.79
N THR A 185 14.92 -0.81 20.41
CA THR A 185 15.33 0.25 21.33
C THR A 185 14.25 0.63 22.35
N MET A 186 12.98 0.31 22.05
CA MET A 186 11.85 0.58 22.94
C MET A 186 11.64 -0.48 24.01
N GLN A 187 12.29 -1.65 23.86
CA GLN A 187 12.23 -2.70 24.86
C GLN A 187 13.07 -2.34 26.09
N ARG A 188 12.47 -2.40 27.25
CA ARG A 188 13.15 -2.14 28.52
C ARG A 188 13.94 -3.37 28.98
N GLU A 189 14.85 -3.17 29.94
CA GLU A 189 15.67 -4.25 30.52
C GLU A 189 14.82 -5.36 31.16
N ASP A 190 13.64 -5.03 31.67
CA ASP A 190 12.69 -5.97 32.26
C ASP A 190 11.85 -6.73 31.19
N GLY A 191 12.07 -6.43 29.90
CA GLY A 191 11.38 -7.06 28.78
C GLY A 191 10.01 -6.43 28.44
N ALA A 192 9.64 -5.35 29.12
CA ALA A 192 8.39 -4.63 28.87
C ALA A 192 8.54 -3.64 27.71
#